data_df3e87c8d0d0db112ef109df4f2151ae
#
_entry.id   df3e87c8d0d0db112ef109df4f2151ae
#
_cell.length_a   1.000
_cell.length_b   1.000
_cell.length_c   1.000
_cell.angle_alpha   90.00
_cell.angle_beta   90.00
_cell.angle_gamma   90.00
#
_symmetry.space_group_name_H-M   'P 1'
#
loop_
_entity.id
_entity.type
_entity.pdbx_description
1 polymer ?
#
loop_
_entity_poly.entity_id
_entity_poly.type
_entity_poly.pdbx_seq_one_letter_code
_entity_poly.pdbx_strand_id
1 'polypeptide(L)'
;VVINIHGGPEGQSQPAFNPTAQFMANELGVAMLVPNVRGSSGYGKTYLSLDNAEKREDSVKDIGALLDWIAQQPELDASRVGVMGGSYGGYMVLASLMHYSDRIRAGIDVVGISHFGTFLKNTESYRRDLRRVEYGDERDPAMRALLERISPLTNAHKITKPLFVVQGRN
;
A
#
# COMPACT_ATOMS: atom_id res chain seq x y z
N VAL A 1 -11.50 12.48 2.44
CA VAL A 1 -10.67 11.96 1.33
C VAL A 1 -10.40 10.49 1.57
N VAL A 2 -10.42 9.68 0.52
CA VAL A 2 -9.97 8.28 0.58
C VAL A 2 -8.87 8.07 -0.47
N ILE A 3 -7.73 7.54 -0.04
CA ILE A 3 -6.66 7.08 -0.92
C ILE A 3 -6.85 5.59 -1.15
N ASN A 4 -7.12 5.19 -2.39
CA ASN A 4 -7.26 3.79 -2.78
C ASN A 4 -6.01 3.34 -3.53
N ILE A 5 -5.25 2.40 -2.94
CA ILE A 5 -3.95 1.95 -3.43
C ILE A 5 -4.11 0.60 -4.11
N HIS A 6 -3.68 0.52 -5.37
CA HIS A 6 -3.78 -0.71 -6.16
C HIS A 6 -2.83 -1.81 -5.66
N GLY A 7 -3.16 -3.05 -5.99
CA GLY A 7 -2.30 -4.20 -5.75
C GLY A 7 -1.19 -4.35 -6.80
N GLY A 8 -0.38 -5.37 -6.64
CA GLY A 8 0.71 -5.70 -7.55
C GLY A 8 1.95 -6.15 -6.81
N PRO A 9 2.99 -5.31 -6.60
CA PRO A 9 3.12 -3.86 -6.80
C PRO A 9 3.06 -3.39 -8.26
N GLU A 10 3.44 -4.24 -9.19
CA GLU A 10 3.47 -3.95 -10.63
C GLU A 10 2.05 -3.86 -11.24
N GLY A 11 1.12 -3.19 -10.56
CA GLY A 11 -0.20 -2.85 -11.03
C GLY A 11 -0.28 -1.41 -11.55
N GLN A 12 -1.47 -1.00 -11.97
CA GLN A 12 -1.74 0.38 -12.40
C GLN A 12 -3.19 0.75 -12.16
N SER A 13 -3.42 1.92 -11.59
CA SER A 13 -4.72 2.58 -11.62
C SER A 13 -4.86 3.33 -12.94
N GLN A 14 -5.90 3.01 -13.71
CA GLN A 14 -6.18 3.64 -15.00
C GLN A 14 -7.46 4.47 -14.94
N PRO A 15 -7.60 5.53 -15.76
CA PRO A 15 -8.83 6.28 -15.90
C PRO A 15 -9.93 5.36 -16.47
N ALA A 16 -10.83 4.91 -15.59
CA ALA A 16 -11.97 4.08 -15.95
C ALA A 16 -13.17 4.48 -15.11
N PHE A 17 -14.36 4.19 -15.61
CA PHE A 17 -15.57 4.36 -14.84
C PHE A 17 -15.54 3.48 -13.59
N ASN A 18 -15.65 4.11 -12.43
CA ASN A 18 -15.69 3.42 -11.14
C ASN A 18 -16.98 3.84 -10.39
N PRO A 19 -17.99 2.95 -10.31
CA PRO A 19 -19.25 3.28 -9.66
C PRO A 19 -19.09 3.59 -8.18
N THR A 20 -18.16 2.95 -7.48
CA THR A 20 -17.87 3.24 -6.07
C THR A 20 -17.30 4.64 -5.90
N ALA A 21 -16.36 5.06 -6.76
CA ALA A 21 -15.81 6.42 -6.72
C ALA A 21 -16.92 7.46 -7.01
N GLN A 22 -17.81 7.18 -7.96
CA GLN A 22 -18.94 8.05 -8.26
C GLN A 22 -19.91 8.16 -7.07
N PHE A 23 -20.25 7.04 -6.45
CA PHE A 23 -21.08 7.02 -5.25
C PHE A 23 -20.43 7.82 -4.10
N MET A 24 -19.15 7.58 -3.83
CA MET A 24 -18.43 8.30 -2.78
C MET A 24 -18.41 9.81 -3.03
N ALA A 25 -18.17 10.23 -4.26
CA ALA A 25 -18.10 11.64 -4.60
C ALA A 25 -19.49 12.30 -4.54
N ASN A 26 -20.50 11.70 -5.17
CA ASN A 26 -21.81 12.33 -5.38
C ASN A 26 -22.73 12.22 -4.15
N GLU A 27 -22.70 11.06 -3.45
CA GLU A 27 -23.63 10.81 -2.34
C GLU A 27 -22.99 11.09 -0.98
N LEU A 28 -21.68 10.89 -0.85
CA LEU A 28 -20.98 11.02 0.43
C LEU A 28 -20.08 12.26 0.52
N GLY A 29 -19.86 12.97 -0.58
CA GLY A 29 -18.93 14.10 -0.63
C GLY A 29 -17.48 13.69 -0.33
N VAL A 30 -17.10 12.43 -0.67
CA VAL A 30 -15.78 11.88 -0.39
C VAL A 30 -14.98 11.80 -1.69
N ALA A 31 -13.92 12.59 -1.79
CA ALA A 31 -12.96 12.49 -2.90
C ALA A 31 -12.16 11.18 -2.79
N MET A 32 -12.07 10.43 -3.90
CA MET A 32 -11.24 9.23 -4.01
C MET A 32 -10.00 9.53 -4.85
N LEU A 33 -8.82 9.35 -4.27
CA LEU A 33 -7.52 9.47 -4.93
C LEU A 33 -6.98 8.06 -5.20
N VAL A 34 -6.53 7.82 -6.44
CA VAL A 34 -6.03 6.51 -6.88
C VAL A 34 -4.61 6.65 -7.45
N PRO A 35 -3.59 6.76 -6.58
CA PRO A 35 -2.24 7.05 -7.01
C PRO A 35 -1.60 5.86 -7.71
N ASN A 36 -0.70 6.15 -8.66
CA ASN A 36 0.28 5.22 -9.20
C ASN A 36 1.63 5.54 -8.55
N VAL A 37 1.87 4.96 -7.38
CA VAL A 37 3.14 5.11 -6.66
C VAL A 37 4.29 4.49 -7.46
N ARG A 38 5.54 4.84 -7.13
CA ARG A 38 6.71 4.19 -7.74
C ARG A 38 6.59 2.66 -7.61
N GLY A 39 7.02 1.93 -8.64
CA GLY A 39 6.78 0.49 -8.79
C GLY A 39 5.54 0.15 -9.63
N SER A 40 4.65 1.12 -9.90
CA SER A 40 3.48 0.91 -10.77
C SER A 40 3.90 0.67 -12.22
N SER A 41 3.15 -0.19 -12.91
CA SER A 41 3.31 -0.43 -14.36
C SER A 41 2.81 0.75 -15.21
N GLY A 42 3.15 0.76 -16.50
CA GLY A 42 2.68 1.78 -17.45
C GLY A 42 3.57 3.01 -17.59
N TYR A 43 4.57 3.18 -16.73
CA TYR A 43 5.49 4.34 -16.73
C TYR A 43 6.92 3.99 -17.13
N GLY A 44 7.11 2.81 -17.72
CA GLY A 44 8.40 2.32 -18.15
C GLY A 44 9.18 1.52 -17.11
N LYS A 45 10.17 0.77 -17.58
CA LYS A 45 10.92 -0.20 -16.77
C LYS A 45 11.68 0.43 -15.60
N THR A 46 12.19 1.63 -15.77
CA THR A 46 12.88 2.35 -14.69
C THR A 46 11.92 2.65 -13.53
N TYR A 47 10.74 3.17 -13.82
CA TYR A 47 9.73 3.46 -12.81
C TYR A 47 9.26 2.19 -12.09
N LEU A 48 9.07 1.11 -12.83
CA LEU A 48 8.64 -0.19 -12.32
C LEU A 48 9.60 -0.74 -11.26
N SER A 49 10.90 -0.50 -11.39
CA SER A 49 11.93 -1.02 -10.47
C SER A 49 12.25 -0.11 -9.28
N LEU A 50 11.55 1.03 -9.12
CA LEU A 50 11.89 2.03 -8.10
C LEU A 50 11.54 1.61 -6.67
N ASP A 51 10.75 0.57 -6.49
CA ASP A 51 10.38 0.06 -5.17
C ASP A 51 10.79 -1.41 -4.93
N ASN A 52 11.65 -1.98 -5.78
CA ASN A 52 12.07 -3.37 -5.63
C ASN A 52 13.05 -3.55 -4.45
N ALA A 53 12.94 -4.70 -3.79
CA ALA A 53 13.84 -5.18 -2.74
C ALA A 53 14.08 -4.11 -1.64
N GLU A 54 15.30 -3.61 -1.49
CA GLU A 54 15.70 -2.63 -0.47
C GLU A 54 14.92 -1.32 -0.53
N LYS A 55 14.31 -1.02 -1.67
CA LYS A 55 13.53 0.20 -1.91
C LYS A 55 12.05 0.05 -1.59
N ARG A 56 11.62 -1.09 -1.04
CA ARG A 56 10.19 -1.41 -0.85
C ARG A 56 9.41 -0.31 -0.12
N GLU A 57 9.99 0.33 0.88
CA GLU A 57 9.34 1.42 1.61
C GLU A 57 9.36 2.76 0.86
N ASP A 58 10.06 2.88 -0.27
CA ASP A 58 10.06 4.12 -1.03
C ASP A 58 8.68 4.42 -1.64
N SER A 59 7.92 3.40 -2.03
CA SER A 59 6.52 3.57 -2.47
C SER A 59 5.62 4.11 -1.35
N VAL A 60 5.91 3.80 -0.08
CA VAL A 60 5.17 4.34 1.08
C VAL A 60 5.45 5.83 1.26
N LYS A 61 6.66 6.29 0.93
CA LYS A 61 6.99 7.74 0.94
C LYS A 61 6.15 8.54 -0.04
N ASP A 62 5.72 7.92 -1.15
CA ASP A 62 4.83 8.57 -2.12
C ASP A 62 3.44 8.85 -1.51
N ILE A 63 2.97 8.00 -0.60
CA ILE A 63 1.74 8.28 0.17
C ILE A 63 1.96 9.46 1.12
N GLY A 64 3.13 9.56 1.77
CA GLY A 64 3.50 10.74 2.57
C GLY A 64 3.45 12.03 1.74
N ALA A 65 4.06 12.02 0.54
CA ALA A 65 4.01 13.16 -0.38
C ALA A 65 2.58 13.49 -0.84
N LEU A 66 1.75 12.46 -1.07
CA LEU A 66 0.33 12.65 -1.41
C LEU A 66 -0.44 13.29 -0.24
N LEU A 67 -0.16 12.91 1.00
CA LEU A 67 -0.73 13.58 2.17
C LEU A 67 -0.31 15.05 2.25
N ASP A 68 0.95 15.38 1.93
CA ASP A 68 1.40 16.78 1.86
C ASP A 68 0.67 17.55 0.77
N TRP A 69 0.45 16.93 -0.38
CA TRP A 69 -0.33 17.54 -1.46
C TRP A 69 -1.79 17.76 -1.06
N ILE A 70 -2.45 16.79 -0.41
CA ILE A 70 -3.83 16.91 0.08
C ILE A 70 -3.96 18.13 1.00
N ALA A 71 -2.99 18.34 1.90
CA ALA A 71 -3.00 19.48 2.83
C ALA A 71 -2.91 20.85 2.14
N GLN A 72 -2.50 20.90 0.88
CA GLN A 72 -2.39 22.13 0.09
C GLN A 72 -3.63 22.37 -0.80
N GLN A 73 -4.58 21.44 -0.85
CA GLN A 73 -5.76 21.55 -1.70
C GLN A 73 -6.93 22.14 -0.88
N PRO A 74 -7.42 23.32 -1.23
CA PRO A 74 -8.49 23.98 -0.45
C PRO A 74 -9.83 23.23 -0.47
N GLU A 75 -10.04 22.37 -1.48
CA GLU A 75 -11.25 21.56 -1.63
C GLU A 75 -11.21 20.25 -0.84
N LEU A 76 -10.04 19.85 -0.29
CA LEU A 76 -9.84 18.61 0.40
C LEU A 76 -9.66 18.83 1.91
N ASP A 77 -10.29 17.98 2.71
CA ASP A 77 -10.11 18.00 4.16
C ASP A 77 -8.99 17.05 4.59
N ALA A 78 -7.80 17.61 4.79
CA ALA A 78 -6.61 16.87 5.23
C ALA A 78 -6.75 16.26 6.65
N SER A 79 -7.72 16.71 7.45
CA SER A 79 -7.98 16.14 8.77
C SER A 79 -8.82 14.86 8.71
N ARG A 80 -9.40 14.54 7.55
CA ARG A 80 -10.28 13.39 7.32
C ARG A 80 -9.81 12.56 6.13
N VAL A 81 -8.62 11.97 6.25
CA VAL A 81 -8.04 11.07 5.23
C VAL A 81 -8.15 9.63 5.68
N GLY A 82 -8.74 8.78 4.86
CA GLY A 82 -8.72 7.33 4.97
C GLY A 82 -7.84 6.70 3.89
N VAL A 83 -7.32 5.51 4.16
CA VAL A 83 -6.57 4.72 3.18
C VAL A 83 -7.22 3.36 2.99
N MET A 84 -7.27 2.87 1.76
CA MET A 84 -7.77 1.52 1.47
C MET A 84 -6.96 0.87 0.37
N GLY A 85 -6.92 -0.46 0.36
CA GLY A 85 -6.22 -1.19 -0.68
C GLY A 85 -6.29 -2.69 -0.50
N GLY A 86 -6.01 -3.42 -1.58
CA GLY A 86 -6.03 -4.87 -1.60
C GLY A 86 -4.67 -5.47 -1.98
N SER A 87 -4.37 -6.67 -1.45
CA SER A 87 -3.13 -7.40 -1.75
C SER A 87 -1.89 -6.54 -1.40
N TYR A 88 -1.03 -6.20 -2.36
CA TYR A 88 0.05 -5.24 -2.13
C TYR A 88 -0.48 -3.86 -1.67
N GLY A 89 -1.62 -3.40 -2.21
CA GLY A 89 -2.29 -2.19 -1.73
C GLY A 89 -2.69 -2.28 -0.26
N GLY A 90 -3.04 -3.48 0.24
CA GLY A 90 -3.27 -3.74 1.65
C GLY A 90 -2.00 -3.60 2.50
N TYR A 91 -0.85 -4.12 2.03
CA TYR A 91 0.45 -3.81 2.65
C TYR A 91 0.67 -2.29 2.74
N MET A 92 0.42 -1.57 1.64
CA MET A 92 0.58 -0.12 1.60
C MET A 92 -0.33 0.60 2.60
N VAL A 93 -1.55 0.10 2.84
CA VAL A 93 -2.45 0.60 3.90
C VAL A 93 -1.81 0.43 5.27
N LEU A 94 -1.35 -0.79 5.58
CA LEU A 94 -0.71 -1.10 6.86
C LEU A 94 0.56 -0.26 7.08
N ALA A 95 1.43 -0.18 6.06
CA ALA A 95 2.65 0.61 6.11
C ALA A 95 2.38 2.12 6.23
N SER A 96 1.36 2.63 5.53
CA SER A 96 0.94 4.03 5.66
C SER A 96 0.46 4.35 7.08
N LEU A 97 -0.30 3.44 7.71
CA LEU A 97 -0.72 3.59 9.10
C LEU A 97 0.45 3.48 10.09
N MET A 98 1.48 2.69 9.79
CA MET A 98 2.69 2.63 10.61
C MET A 98 3.48 3.94 10.61
N HIS A 99 3.58 4.59 9.44
CA HIS A 99 4.41 5.78 9.25
C HIS A 99 3.66 7.10 9.41
N TYR A 100 2.34 7.13 9.17
CA TYR A 100 1.53 8.36 9.09
C TYR A 100 0.24 8.28 9.91
N SER A 101 0.21 7.51 11.02
CA SER A 101 -0.99 7.38 11.87
C SER A 101 -1.55 8.73 12.36
N ASP A 102 -0.71 9.71 12.55
CA ASP A 102 -1.12 11.07 12.98
C ASP A 102 -1.91 11.83 11.90
N ARG A 103 -1.71 11.48 10.62
CA ARG A 103 -2.31 12.12 9.44
C ARG A 103 -3.47 11.34 8.82
N ILE A 104 -3.61 10.07 9.17
CA ILE A 104 -4.63 9.14 8.61
C ILE A 104 -5.66 8.81 9.70
N ARG A 105 -6.93 8.84 9.37
CA ARG A 105 -8.03 8.60 10.33
C ARG A 105 -8.42 7.14 10.47
N ALA A 106 -8.35 6.39 9.38
CA ALA A 106 -8.72 4.97 9.36
C ALA A 106 -8.12 4.27 8.14
N GLY A 107 -7.97 2.95 8.21
CA GLY A 107 -7.55 2.11 7.11
C GLY A 107 -8.51 0.95 6.83
N ILE A 108 -8.57 0.53 5.57
CA ILE A 108 -9.25 -0.70 5.14
C ILE A 108 -8.23 -1.56 4.41
N ASP A 109 -7.84 -2.64 5.04
CA ASP A 109 -6.91 -3.63 4.49
C ASP A 109 -7.68 -4.84 3.96
N VAL A 110 -7.54 -5.13 2.67
CA VAL A 110 -8.16 -6.29 2.04
C VAL A 110 -7.08 -7.26 1.59
N VAL A 111 -6.95 -8.38 2.28
CA VAL A 111 -5.98 -9.46 2.00
C VAL A 111 -4.54 -8.98 1.85
N GLY A 112 -4.13 -8.01 2.68
CA GLY A 112 -2.82 -7.38 2.60
C GLY A 112 -1.69 -8.25 3.11
N ILE A 113 -0.48 -7.94 2.65
CA ILE A 113 0.74 -8.61 3.13
C ILE A 113 1.12 -8.00 4.48
N SER A 114 0.87 -8.74 5.56
CA SER A 114 1.22 -8.30 6.90
C SER A 114 2.67 -8.65 7.29
N HIS A 115 3.25 -9.71 6.69
CA HIS A 115 4.60 -10.16 6.99
C HIS A 115 5.28 -10.77 5.75
N PHE A 116 6.32 -10.13 5.24
CA PHE A 116 6.97 -10.52 3.99
C PHE A 116 7.61 -11.91 4.04
N GLY A 117 8.29 -12.24 5.13
CA GLY A 117 8.93 -13.55 5.28
C GLY A 117 7.92 -14.71 5.21
N THR A 118 6.78 -14.59 5.87
CA THR A 118 5.70 -15.57 5.83
C THR A 118 5.04 -15.61 4.44
N PHE A 119 4.79 -14.44 3.86
CA PHE A 119 4.24 -14.34 2.51
C PHE A 119 5.09 -15.06 1.47
N LEU A 120 6.41 -14.82 1.46
CA LEU A 120 7.32 -15.45 0.50
C LEU A 120 7.42 -16.96 0.72
N LYS A 121 7.48 -17.42 1.97
CA LYS A 121 7.50 -18.87 2.29
C LYS A 121 6.24 -19.59 1.85
N ASN A 122 5.07 -18.96 2.02
CA ASN A 122 3.77 -19.54 1.70
C ASN A 122 3.34 -19.31 0.24
N THR A 123 4.10 -18.52 -0.51
CA THR A 123 3.86 -18.33 -1.95
C THR A 123 4.12 -19.65 -2.69
N GLU A 124 3.22 -20.00 -3.61
CA GLU A 124 3.35 -21.19 -4.46
C GLU A 124 4.70 -21.22 -5.17
N SER A 125 5.31 -22.41 -5.25
CA SER A 125 6.69 -22.60 -5.69
C SER A 125 6.96 -21.98 -7.07
N TYR A 126 6.02 -22.10 -8.01
CA TYR A 126 6.17 -21.58 -9.37
C TYR A 126 6.16 -20.04 -9.46
N ARG A 127 5.67 -19.35 -8.42
CA ARG A 127 5.61 -17.87 -8.35
C ARG A 127 6.67 -17.30 -7.43
N ARG A 128 7.29 -18.11 -6.59
CA ARG A 128 8.13 -17.66 -5.48
C ARG A 128 9.37 -16.91 -5.96
N ASP A 129 10.05 -17.42 -6.97
CA ASP A 129 11.27 -16.77 -7.49
C ASP A 129 10.95 -15.43 -8.16
N LEU A 130 9.79 -15.32 -8.85
CA LEU A 130 9.31 -14.05 -9.38
C LEU A 130 9.07 -13.03 -8.25
N ARG A 131 8.42 -13.46 -7.16
CA ARG A 131 8.20 -12.61 -5.99
C ARG A 131 9.48 -12.19 -5.29
N ARG A 132 10.50 -13.03 -5.28
CA ARG A 132 11.82 -12.68 -4.74
C ARG A 132 12.51 -11.57 -5.50
N VAL A 133 12.33 -11.50 -6.82
CA VAL A 133 12.85 -10.38 -7.64
C VAL A 133 12.19 -9.06 -7.24
N GLU A 134 10.89 -9.07 -6.99
CA GLU A 134 10.13 -7.88 -6.59
C GLU A 134 10.42 -7.47 -5.13
N TYR A 135 10.27 -8.42 -4.19
CA TYR A 135 10.24 -8.14 -2.75
C TYR A 135 11.60 -8.29 -2.08
N GLY A 136 12.53 -8.98 -2.72
CA GLY A 136 13.80 -9.39 -2.13
C GLY A 136 13.78 -10.88 -1.73
N ASP A 137 14.98 -11.47 -1.68
CA ASP A 137 15.14 -12.91 -1.40
C ASP A 137 15.31 -13.15 0.11
N GLU A 138 14.30 -13.72 0.74
CA GLU A 138 14.29 -14.02 2.18
C GLU A 138 15.33 -15.08 2.61
N ARG A 139 16.00 -15.72 1.65
CA ARG A 139 17.11 -16.65 1.92
C ARG A 139 18.39 -15.91 2.23
N ASP A 140 18.57 -14.71 1.68
CA ASP A 140 19.67 -13.82 2.05
C ASP A 140 19.46 -13.29 3.47
N PRO A 141 20.42 -13.40 4.38
CA PRO A 141 20.28 -12.96 5.78
C PRO A 141 20.04 -11.45 5.92
N ALA A 142 20.69 -10.61 5.11
CA ALA A 142 20.54 -9.16 5.16
C ALA A 142 19.16 -8.74 4.65
N MET A 143 18.71 -9.34 3.53
CA MET A 143 17.38 -9.11 2.99
C MET A 143 16.29 -9.61 3.94
N ARG A 144 16.48 -10.76 4.59
CA ARG A 144 15.54 -11.27 5.60
C ARG A 144 15.40 -10.29 6.77
N ALA A 145 16.50 -9.75 7.27
CA ALA A 145 16.48 -8.75 8.35
C ALA A 145 15.75 -7.47 7.92
N LEU A 146 15.93 -7.04 6.68
CA LEU A 146 15.18 -5.91 6.12
C LEU A 146 13.67 -6.22 6.06
N LEU A 147 13.29 -7.35 5.45
CA LEU A 147 11.90 -7.77 5.29
C LEU A 147 11.18 -7.90 6.64
N GLU A 148 11.87 -8.42 7.66
CA GLU A 148 11.36 -8.49 9.03
C GLU A 148 11.11 -7.08 9.58
N ARG A 149 12.10 -6.18 9.43
CA ARG A 149 12.02 -4.81 9.94
C ARG A 149 10.89 -4.00 9.33
N ILE A 150 10.62 -4.16 8.01
CA ILE A 150 9.58 -3.40 7.30
C ILE A 150 8.19 -4.09 7.33
N SER A 151 8.10 -5.29 7.89
CA SER A 151 6.82 -6.02 7.94
C SER A 151 5.84 -5.36 8.91
N PRO A 152 4.60 -5.11 8.47
CA PRO A 152 3.58 -4.49 9.31
C PRO A 152 3.31 -5.25 10.61
N LEU A 153 3.32 -6.58 10.58
CA LEU A 153 3.07 -7.40 11.76
C LEU A 153 4.11 -7.13 12.87
N THR A 154 5.38 -7.02 12.50
CA THR A 154 6.47 -6.69 13.44
C THR A 154 6.30 -5.30 14.04
N ASN A 155 5.64 -4.40 13.32
CA ASN A 155 5.44 -3.00 13.67
C ASN A 155 3.99 -2.66 14.05
N ALA A 156 3.15 -3.64 14.32
CA ALA A 156 1.70 -3.44 14.54
C ALA A 156 1.39 -2.45 15.67
N HIS A 157 2.27 -2.35 16.67
CA HIS A 157 2.16 -1.39 17.77
C HIS A 157 2.17 0.09 17.34
N LYS A 158 2.65 0.39 16.12
CA LYS A 158 2.67 1.74 15.54
C LYS A 158 1.31 2.12 14.92
N ILE A 159 0.45 1.15 14.66
CA ILE A 159 -0.88 1.39 14.09
C ILE A 159 -1.82 1.77 15.23
N THR A 160 -2.09 3.05 15.35
CA THR A 160 -2.90 3.61 16.46
C THR A 160 -4.30 4.06 16.01
N LYS A 161 -4.63 3.90 14.74
CA LYS A 161 -5.92 4.29 14.16
C LYS A 161 -6.80 3.09 13.86
N PRO A 162 -8.11 3.29 13.77
CA PRO A 162 -9.05 2.24 13.38
C PRO A 162 -8.63 1.58 12.08
N LEU A 163 -8.61 0.24 12.08
CA LEU A 163 -8.26 -0.58 10.94
C LEU A 163 -9.33 -1.66 10.75
N PHE A 164 -9.94 -1.66 9.56
CA PHE A 164 -10.84 -2.74 9.15
C PHE A 164 -10.07 -3.71 8.26
N VAL A 165 -10.03 -4.98 8.68
CA VAL A 165 -9.30 -6.03 7.96
C VAL A 165 -10.27 -7.02 7.36
N VAL A 166 -10.12 -7.26 6.06
CA VAL A 166 -10.83 -8.31 5.33
C VAL A 166 -9.81 -9.37 4.92
N GLN A 167 -9.93 -10.57 5.47
CA GLN A 167 -8.99 -11.66 5.24
C GLN A 167 -9.71 -13.00 5.10
N GLY A 168 -9.32 -13.79 4.12
CA GLY A 168 -9.77 -15.17 4.00
C GLY A 168 -9.25 -16.03 5.16
N ARG A 169 -10.03 -17.03 5.56
CA ARG A 169 -9.65 -17.93 6.64
C ARG A 169 -8.62 -18.99 6.19
N ASN A 170 -8.63 -19.35 4.90
CA ASN A 170 -7.77 -20.40 4.31
C ASN A 170 -6.98 -19.81 3.13
#